data_8e6bcdfefbc80c76ddf346af15be570d
#
_entry.id   8e6bcdfefbc80c76ddf346af15be570d
#
_cell.length_a   1.000
_cell.length_b   1.000
_cell.length_c   1.000
_cell.angle_alpha   90.00
_cell.angle_beta   90.00
_cell.angle_gamma   90.00
#
_symmetry.space_group_name_H-M   'P 1'
#
loop_
_entity.id
_entity.type
_entity.pdbx_description
1 polymer ?
#
loop_
_entity_poly.entity_id
_entity_poly.type
_entity_poly.pdbx_seq_one_letter_code
_entity_poly.pdbx_strand_id
1 'polypeptide(L)'
;MGENMTFLKPITLLAASLLLSGCAASIAYRADYVPDRPIAESDRIVGKVLVYTTHNDDERLITAGATSFTGSGAKLTTPIGTMTREIAVKVFSKVATDGASASNELTDAGRYTIALRPEAKDFTHGFPQLKNLGFAITPEVHLTMRMTVLDAAGKSVLEKDYDSGVVSGSSYMISGSPMERINHLAHETMYDLMRRAAADVHVYQQSKTVAAANP
;
A
#
# COMPACT_ATOMS: atom_id res chain seq x y z
N MET A 1 29.30 -52.44 -38.52
CA MET A 1 29.83 -51.23 -37.86
C MET A 1 28.68 -50.24 -37.86
N GLY A 2 27.97 -50.17 -36.78
CA GLY A 2 26.74 -49.40 -36.64
C GLY A 2 26.99 -48.14 -35.80
N GLU A 3 26.59 -46.99 -36.29
CA GLU A 3 26.63 -45.75 -35.59
C GLU A 3 25.36 -45.61 -34.74
N ASN A 4 25.50 -45.71 -33.39
CA ASN A 4 24.51 -45.31 -32.43
C ASN A 4 24.75 -43.83 -32.08
N MET A 5 24.13 -42.91 -32.79
CA MET A 5 24.20 -41.47 -32.46
C MET A 5 22.93 -41.04 -31.69
N THR A 6 23.07 -41.07 -30.38
CA THR A 6 22.66 -40.04 -29.40
C THR A 6 21.49 -39.10 -29.74
N PHE A 7 20.25 -39.54 -29.41
CA PHE A 7 19.04 -38.72 -29.36
C PHE A 7 18.72 -38.17 -27.96
N LEU A 8 19.71 -38.03 -27.06
CA LEU A 8 19.47 -37.68 -25.66
C LEU A 8 19.68 -36.20 -25.29
N LYS A 9 20.07 -35.32 -26.25
CA LYS A 9 20.44 -33.95 -25.95
C LYS A 9 19.31 -32.89 -25.89
N PRO A 10 18.13 -33.02 -26.52
CA PRO A 10 17.13 -31.94 -26.44
C PRO A 10 16.24 -31.99 -25.19
N ILE A 11 16.08 -33.15 -24.54
CA ILE A 11 15.16 -33.30 -23.40
C ILE A 11 15.72 -32.65 -22.14
N THR A 12 17.05 -32.67 -21.96
CA THR A 12 17.71 -32.09 -20.77
C THR A 12 17.68 -30.55 -20.78
N LEU A 13 17.68 -29.92 -21.96
CA LEU A 13 17.60 -28.47 -22.06
C LEU A 13 16.17 -27.94 -21.77
N LEU A 14 15.13 -28.70 -22.11
CA LEU A 14 13.74 -28.32 -21.87
C LEU A 14 13.38 -28.44 -20.38
N ALA A 15 13.93 -29.39 -19.65
CA ALA A 15 13.71 -29.55 -18.22
C ALA A 15 14.40 -28.46 -17.38
N ALA A 16 15.53 -27.93 -17.85
CA ALA A 16 16.24 -26.83 -17.17
C ALA A 16 15.53 -25.47 -17.31
N SER A 17 14.79 -25.24 -18.38
CA SER A 17 14.04 -23.98 -18.59
C SER A 17 12.75 -23.91 -17.75
N LEU A 18 12.19 -25.02 -17.30
CA LEU A 18 10.99 -25.07 -16.43
C LEU A 18 11.28 -24.77 -14.96
N LEU A 19 12.56 -24.82 -14.53
CA LEU A 19 12.95 -24.53 -13.15
C LEU A 19 13.21 -23.04 -12.88
N LEU A 20 13.20 -22.19 -13.91
CA LEU A 20 13.44 -20.74 -13.82
C LEU A 20 12.16 -19.90 -13.72
N SER A 21 10.99 -20.51 -13.76
CA SER A 21 9.74 -19.80 -13.48
C SER A 21 9.64 -19.53 -11.98
N GLY A 22 10.23 -18.43 -11.51
CA GLY A 22 10.04 -17.96 -10.15
C GLY A 22 8.54 -17.90 -9.83
N CYS A 23 8.13 -18.48 -8.70
CA CYS A 23 6.74 -18.43 -8.25
C CYS A 23 6.28 -16.97 -8.17
N ALA A 24 5.39 -16.54 -9.05
CA ALA A 24 4.70 -15.28 -8.95
C ALA A 24 3.47 -15.48 -8.05
N ALA A 25 3.35 -14.69 -7.01
CA ALA A 25 2.20 -14.66 -6.13
C ALA A 25 1.50 -13.31 -6.25
N SER A 26 0.19 -13.27 -6.03
CA SER A 26 -0.56 -12.03 -5.95
C SER A 26 -1.22 -11.93 -4.58
N ILE A 27 -1.23 -10.74 -4.02
CA ILE A 27 -2.08 -10.42 -2.87
C ILE A 27 -3.28 -9.62 -3.35
N ALA A 28 -4.35 -9.64 -2.58
CA ALA A 28 -5.57 -8.90 -2.89
C ALA A 28 -5.85 -7.88 -1.79
N TYR A 29 -6.58 -6.83 -2.10
CA TYR A 29 -7.17 -5.98 -1.07
C TYR A 29 -8.13 -6.80 -0.20
N ARG A 30 -7.99 -6.65 1.10
CA ARG A 30 -8.80 -7.33 2.12
C ARG A 30 -9.29 -6.29 3.14
N ALA A 31 -10.57 -5.99 3.12
CA ALA A 31 -11.18 -5.00 4.02
C ALA A 31 -11.07 -5.40 5.51
N ASP A 32 -11.04 -6.72 5.78
CA ASP A 32 -10.87 -7.31 7.12
C ASP A 32 -9.43 -7.20 7.66
N TYR A 33 -8.43 -6.91 6.81
CA TYR A 33 -7.04 -6.66 7.23
C TYR A 33 -6.80 -5.20 7.59
N VAL A 34 -7.71 -4.30 7.22
CA VAL A 34 -7.58 -2.87 7.54
C VAL A 34 -8.02 -2.65 8.99
N PRO A 35 -7.13 -2.15 9.87
CA PRO A 35 -7.45 -1.93 11.28
C PRO A 35 -8.70 -1.06 11.49
N ASP A 36 -9.40 -1.33 12.59
CA ASP A 36 -10.51 -0.52 13.06
C ASP A 36 -10.16 0.14 14.39
N ARG A 37 -9.31 1.19 14.34
CA ARG A 37 -8.87 1.91 15.54
C ARG A 37 -9.73 3.14 15.76
N PRO A 38 -10.08 3.48 17.02
CA PRO A 38 -10.83 4.69 17.34
C PRO A 38 -10.04 5.95 16.98
N ILE A 39 -10.76 7.03 16.76
CA ILE A 39 -10.23 8.37 16.47
C ILE A 39 -10.69 9.30 17.57
N ALA A 40 -9.77 10.10 18.11
CA ALA A 40 -10.14 11.13 19.07
C ALA A 40 -10.97 12.22 18.39
N GLU A 41 -11.94 12.76 19.11
CA GLU A 41 -12.82 13.82 18.57
C GLU A 41 -12.00 15.07 18.17
N SER A 42 -10.91 15.35 18.93
CA SER A 42 -9.97 16.44 18.65
C SER A 42 -9.25 16.32 17.29
N ASP A 43 -9.21 15.12 16.69
CA ASP A 43 -8.44 14.82 15.49
C ASP A 43 -9.35 14.78 14.24
N ARG A 44 -10.61 15.21 14.37
CA ARG A 44 -11.57 15.17 13.28
C ARG A 44 -11.37 16.31 12.29
N ILE A 45 -11.51 15.97 11.02
CA ILE A 45 -11.59 16.90 9.90
C ILE A 45 -13.04 17.35 9.79
N VAL A 46 -13.28 18.67 9.81
CA VAL A 46 -14.65 19.22 9.67
C VAL A 46 -15.10 19.11 8.23
N GLY A 47 -16.31 18.57 8.03
CA GLY A 47 -16.97 18.46 6.74
C GLY A 47 -16.73 17.13 6.03
N LYS A 48 -17.06 17.11 4.73
CA LYS A 48 -16.98 15.92 3.87
C LYS A 48 -15.68 15.88 3.08
N VAL A 49 -15.06 14.72 3.00
CA VAL A 49 -13.79 14.49 2.29
C VAL A 49 -14.03 13.78 0.95
N LEU A 50 -13.43 14.27 -0.12
CA LEU A 50 -13.29 13.56 -1.39
C LEU A 50 -11.92 12.88 -1.45
N VAL A 51 -11.91 11.57 -1.61
CA VAL A 51 -10.69 10.82 -1.99
C VAL A 51 -10.70 10.75 -3.52
N TYR A 52 -9.85 11.56 -4.15
CA TYR A 52 -9.69 11.60 -5.59
C TYR A 52 -8.54 10.71 -6.02
N THR A 53 -8.79 9.82 -6.96
CA THR A 53 -7.77 8.99 -7.61
C THR A 53 -8.04 8.98 -9.10
N THR A 54 -7.01 8.95 -9.94
CA THR A 54 -7.21 8.71 -11.36
C THR A 54 -7.48 7.22 -11.61
N HIS A 55 -8.07 6.89 -12.74
CA HIS A 55 -8.28 5.50 -13.14
C HIS A 55 -6.95 4.70 -13.18
N ASN A 56 -5.89 5.32 -13.68
CA ASN A 56 -4.55 4.72 -13.69
C ASN A 56 -3.99 4.51 -12.27
N ASP A 57 -4.29 5.42 -11.33
CA ASP A 57 -3.88 5.26 -9.92
C ASP A 57 -4.59 4.05 -9.30
N ASP A 58 -5.90 3.87 -9.56
CA ASP A 58 -6.71 2.78 -9.01
C ASP A 58 -6.27 1.38 -9.51
N GLU A 59 -5.91 1.28 -10.78
CA GLU A 59 -5.49 0.04 -11.43
C GLU A 59 -4.00 -0.28 -11.23
N ARG A 60 -3.28 0.60 -10.54
CA ARG A 60 -1.83 0.44 -10.37
C ARG A 60 -1.47 -0.81 -9.59
N LEU A 61 -0.62 -1.63 -10.21
CA LEU A 61 0.00 -2.80 -9.62
C LEU A 61 1.49 -2.53 -9.39
N ILE A 62 2.02 -3.02 -8.27
CA ILE A 62 3.47 -3.11 -8.06
C ILE A 62 3.85 -4.58 -7.99
N THR A 63 4.82 -4.99 -8.81
CA THR A 63 5.41 -6.33 -8.75
C THR A 63 6.85 -6.19 -8.27
N ALA A 64 7.14 -6.70 -7.08
CA ALA A 64 8.45 -6.63 -6.45
C ALA A 64 8.95 -8.02 -6.04
N GLY A 65 10.25 -8.25 -6.15
CA GLY A 65 10.93 -9.36 -5.51
C GLY A 65 11.14 -9.11 -4.02
N ALA A 66 11.31 -10.17 -3.23
CA ALA A 66 11.68 -10.00 -1.84
C ALA A 66 13.07 -9.35 -1.70
N THR A 67 13.21 -8.41 -0.77
CA THR A 67 14.48 -7.72 -0.48
C THR A 67 15.45 -8.59 0.32
N SER A 68 14.97 -9.68 0.92
CA SER A 68 15.77 -10.62 1.68
C SER A 68 16.25 -11.79 0.81
N PHE A 69 17.38 -12.44 1.21
CA PHE A 69 17.85 -13.64 0.54
C PHE A 69 16.78 -14.75 0.55
N THR A 70 16.09 -14.93 1.67
CA THR A 70 14.94 -15.83 1.76
C THR A 70 13.78 -15.23 0.93
N GLY A 71 13.29 -16.03 -0.01
CA GLY A 71 12.22 -15.62 -0.93
C GLY A 71 12.68 -14.76 -2.11
N SER A 72 14.00 -14.56 -2.32
CA SER A 72 14.54 -13.74 -3.43
C SER A 72 14.07 -14.16 -4.83
N GLY A 73 13.70 -15.43 -5.02
CA GLY A 73 13.10 -15.94 -6.26
C GLY A 73 11.60 -15.72 -6.40
N ALA A 74 10.91 -15.28 -5.33
CA ALA A 74 9.47 -15.04 -5.35
C ALA A 74 9.17 -13.60 -5.72
N LYS A 75 8.26 -13.39 -6.69
CA LYS A 75 7.73 -12.07 -7.03
C LYS A 75 6.33 -11.92 -6.47
N LEU A 76 6.05 -10.79 -5.84
CA LEU A 76 4.75 -10.45 -5.29
C LEU A 76 4.13 -9.32 -6.08
N THR A 77 2.93 -9.54 -6.62
CA THR A 77 2.12 -8.50 -7.26
C THR A 77 1.09 -7.99 -6.27
N THR A 78 1.10 -6.70 -6.02
CA THR A 78 0.24 -6.00 -5.06
C THR A 78 -0.63 -5.00 -5.80
N PRO A 79 -1.98 -5.02 -5.62
CA PRO A 79 -2.90 -4.03 -6.19
C PRO A 79 -2.83 -2.73 -5.37
N ILE A 80 -1.69 -2.06 -5.43
CA ILE A 80 -1.36 -0.95 -4.54
C ILE A 80 -2.31 0.24 -4.74
N GLY A 81 -2.81 0.46 -5.95
CA GLY A 81 -3.78 1.51 -6.25
C GLY A 81 -5.10 1.29 -5.52
N THR A 82 -5.71 0.12 -5.71
CA THR A 82 -6.94 -0.27 -4.99
C THR A 82 -6.76 -0.22 -3.48
N MET A 83 -5.64 -0.73 -2.95
CA MET A 83 -5.35 -0.68 -1.51
C MET A 83 -5.29 0.76 -1.00
N THR A 84 -4.60 1.64 -1.72
CA THR A 84 -4.45 3.06 -1.36
C THR A 84 -5.80 3.74 -1.30
N ARG A 85 -6.63 3.58 -2.35
CA ARG A 85 -7.96 4.19 -2.43
C ARG A 85 -8.90 3.70 -1.34
N GLU A 86 -9.05 2.38 -1.20
CA GLU A 86 -10.01 1.79 -0.26
C GLU A 86 -9.63 2.07 1.20
N ILE A 87 -8.33 2.02 1.53
CA ILE A 87 -7.85 2.35 2.87
C ILE A 87 -7.99 3.85 3.15
N ALA A 88 -7.74 4.73 2.17
CA ALA A 88 -7.99 6.15 2.31
C ALA A 88 -9.46 6.43 2.60
N VAL A 89 -10.39 5.88 1.82
CA VAL A 89 -11.83 6.03 2.07
C VAL A 89 -12.19 5.56 3.48
N LYS A 90 -11.70 4.38 3.92
CA LYS A 90 -11.98 3.85 5.25
C LYS A 90 -11.46 4.77 6.37
N VAL A 91 -10.23 5.27 6.24
CA VAL A 91 -9.64 6.18 7.24
C VAL A 91 -10.38 7.52 7.25
N PHE A 92 -10.53 8.16 6.10
CA PHE A 92 -11.14 9.50 6.03
C PHE A 92 -12.65 9.48 6.31
N SER A 93 -13.36 8.38 6.05
CA SER A 93 -14.75 8.23 6.50
C SER A 93 -14.93 8.26 8.01
N LYS A 94 -13.90 7.87 8.76
CA LYS A 94 -13.90 7.92 10.22
C LYS A 94 -13.41 9.25 10.78
N VAL A 95 -12.44 9.87 10.10
CA VAL A 95 -11.82 11.12 10.54
C VAL A 95 -12.70 12.33 10.19
N ALA A 96 -13.39 12.32 9.04
CA ALA A 96 -14.25 13.42 8.62
C ALA A 96 -15.60 13.39 9.34
N THR A 97 -16.11 14.55 9.75
CA THR A 97 -17.40 14.66 10.44
C THR A 97 -18.57 14.22 9.57
N ASP A 98 -18.49 14.48 8.24
CA ASP A 98 -19.53 14.14 7.27
C ASP A 98 -19.12 13.00 6.34
N GLY A 99 -18.10 12.23 6.77
CA GLY A 99 -17.59 11.06 6.07
C GLY A 99 -16.74 11.37 4.85
N ALA A 100 -16.38 10.31 4.11
CA ALA A 100 -15.60 10.42 2.88
C ALA A 100 -16.20 9.55 1.78
N SER A 101 -15.93 9.92 0.52
CA SER A 101 -16.24 9.10 -0.65
C SER A 101 -15.12 9.21 -1.69
N ALA A 102 -15.00 8.18 -2.53
CA ALA A 102 -14.04 8.18 -3.63
C ALA A 102 -14.68 8.66 -4.94
N SER A 103 -13.87 9.29 -5.80
CA SER A 103 -14.22 9.61 -7.19
C SER A 103 -12.97 9.64 -8.05
N ASN A 104 -13.14 9.28 -9.32
CA ASN A 104 -12.10 9.44 -10.35
C ASN A 104 -12.23 10.80 -11.07
N GLU A 105 -13.19 11.63 -10.69
CA GLU A 105 -13.45 12.94 -11.25
C GLU A 105 -13.44 14.02 -10.17
N LEU A 106 -12.82 15.16 -10.47
CA LEU A 106 -12.81 16.34 -9.59
C LEU A 106 -14.00 17.26 -9.80
N THR A 107 -14.88 16.97 -10.75
CA THR A 107 -16.06 17.80 -11.09
C THR A 107 -16.99 18.03 -9.90
N ASP A 108 -16.97 17.14 -8.91
CA ASP A 108 -17.76 17.23 -7.69
C ASP A 108 -17.04 17.93 -6.52
N ALA A 109 -15.85 18.51 -6.74
CA ALA A 109 -15.04 19.10 -5.66
C ALA A 109 -15.81 20.15 -4.84
N GLY A 110 -16.74 20.91 -5.45
CA GLY A 110 -17.57 21.87 -4.74
C GLY A 110 -18.56 21.27 -3.73
N ARG A 111 -18.78 19.95 -3.72
CA ARG A 111 -19.62 19.23 -2.76
C ARG A 111 -18.87 18.74 -1.53
N TYR A 112 -17.56 18.96 -1.51
CA TYR A 112 -16.67 18.49 -0.46
C TYR A 112 -15.94 19.67 0.16
N THR A 113 -15.67 19.55 1.45
CA THR A 113 -14.90 20.55 2.18
C THR A 113 -13.42 20.51 1.81
N ILE A 114 -12.93 19.31 1.47
CA ILE A 114 -11.54 19.06 1.09
C ILE A 114 -11.46 17.90 0.12
N ALA A 115 -10.60 18.00 -0.88
CA ALA A 115 -10.27 16.90 -1.78
C ALA A 115 -8.83 16.45 -1.53
N LEU A 116 -8.61 15.14 -1.49
CA LEU A 116 -7.34 14.51 -1.18
C LEU A 116 -6.97 13.53 -2.29
N ARG A 117 -5.72 13.55 -2.74
CA ARG A 117 -5.18 12.57 -3.67
C ARG A 117 -4.07 11.78 -2.98
N PRO A 118 -4.38 10.57 -2.47
CA PRO A 118 -3.37 9.64 -2.01
C PRO A 118 -2.73 8.90 -3.19
N GLU A 119 -1.41 8.76 -3.18
CA GLU A 119 -0.67 8.03 -4.21
C GLU A 119 0.42 7.19 -3.54
N ALA A 120 0.31 5.85 -3.59
CA ALA A 120 1.42 4.99 -3.19
C ALA A 120 2.57 5.15 -4.19
N LYS A 121 3.78 5.39 -3.71
CA LYS A 121 4.97 5.59 -4.55
C LYS A 121 5.73 4.30 -4.73
N ASP A 122 6.01 3.61 -3.64
CA ASP A 122 6.79 2.39 -3.64
C ASP A 122 6.27 1.39 -2.60
N PHE A 123 6.51 0.12 -2.87
CA PHE A 123 6.22 -0.99 -1.97
C PHE A 123 7.29 -2.06 -2.13
N THR A 124 7.95 -2.42 -1.03
CA THR A 124 8.88 -3.55 -0.97
C THR A 124 8.52 -4.48 0.18
N HIS A 125 8.97 -5.73 0.09
CA HIS A 125 8.74 -6.74 1.11
C HIS A 125 9.95 -7.65 1.30
N GLY A 126 10.02 -8.33 2.43
CA GLY A 126 11.11 -9.24 2.75
C GLY A 126 10.75 -10.26 3.82
N PHE A 127 11.62 -11.26 3.96
CA PHE A 127 11.50 -12.36 4.92
C PHE A 127 12.84 -12.65 5.61
N PRO A 128 13.38 -11.70 6.40
CA PRO A 128 14.66 -11.95 7.08
C PRO A 128 14.55 -13.10 8.08
N GLN A 129 15.44 -14.09 7.96
CA GLN A 129 15.53 -15.23 8.86
C GLN A 129 16.61 -15.06 9.92
N LEU A 130 17.67 -14.30 9.62
CA LEU A 130 18.82 -14.15 10.51
C LEU A 130 18.49 -13.54 11.88
N LYS A 131 17.46 -12.70 11.94
CA LYS A 131 16.98 -12.11 13.21
C LYS A 131 16.53 -13.16 14.24
N ASN A 132 16.16 -14.38 13.79
CA ASN A 132 15.59 -15.42 14.62
C ASN A 132 16.44 -16.71 14.59
N LEU A 133 17.75 -16.60 14.39
CA LEU A 133 18.68 -17.75 14.32
C LEU A 133 18.25 -18.83 13.30
N GLY A 134 17.50 -18.44 12.25
CA GLY A 134 17.06 -19.34 11.19
C GLY A 134 15.80 -20.18 11.49
N PHE A 135 15.25 -20.13 12.71
CA PHE A 135 14.10 -20.96 13.11
C PHE A 135 12.73 -20.34 12.81
N ALA A 136 12.68 -19.03 12.65
CA ALA A 136 11.44 -18.31 12.35
C ALA A 136 11.64 -17.29 11.24
N ILE A 137 10.56 -16.97 10.54
CA ILE A 137 10.51 -15.96 9.49
C ILE A 137 9.82 -14.74 10.05
N THR A 138 10.39 -13.55 9.83
CA THR A 138 9.77 -12.26 10.15
C THR A 138 9.35 -11.60 8.84
N PRO A 139 8.06 -11.37 8.59
CA PRO A 139 7.64 -10.60 7.42
C PRO A 139 8.02 -9.14 7.63
N GLU A 140 8.52 -8.51 6.58
CA GLU A 140 8.84 -7.09 6.57
C GLU A 140 8.23 -6.42 5.34
N VAL A 141 7.74 -5.19 5.51
CA VAL A 141 7.31 -4.33 4.42
C VAL A 141 7.89 -2.94 4.58
N HIS A 142 8.10 -2.27 3.46
CA HIS A 142 8.38 -0.84 3.41
C HIS A 142 7.47 -0.23 2.35
N LEU A 143 6.83 0.87 2.70
CA LEU A 143 5.85 1.53 1.86
C LEU A 143 6.05 3.04 1.93
N THR A 144 6.04 3.68 0.77
CA THR A 144 6.04 5.14 0.65
C THR A 144 4.79 5.63 -0.06
N MET A 145 4.25 6.75 0.41
CA MET A 145 3.00 7.32 -0.08
C MET A 145 3.11 8.84 -0.12
N ARG A 146 2.52 9.44 -1.15
CA ARG A 146 2.27 10.88 -1.23
C ARG A 146 0.81 11.18 -0.94
N MET A 147 0.57 12.22 -0.16
CA MET A 147 -0.75 12.82 0.01
C MET A 147 -0.74 14.23 -0.55
N THR A 148 -1.66 14.51 -1.45
CA THR A 148 -1.87 15.85 -2.00
C THR A 148 -3.24 16.34 -1.58
N VAL A 149 -3.30 17.54 -1.00
CA VAL A 149 -4.56 18.26 -0.73
C VAL A 149 -4.83 19.17 -1.91
N LEU A 150 -6.05 19.10 -2.44
CA LEU A 150 -6.49 19.88 -3.59
C LEU A 150 -7.54 20.92 -3.16
N ASP A 151 -7.49 22.11 -3.75
CA ASP A 151 -8.56 23.11 -3.63
C ASP A 151 -9.73 22.80 -4.57
N ALA A 152 -10.76 23.64 -4.52
CA ALA A 152 -11.96 23.51 -5.37
C ALA A 152 -11.68 23.63 -6.88
N ALA A 153 -10.53 24.20 -7.26
CA ALA A 153 -10.08 24.29 -8.66
C ALA A 153 -9.18 23.09 -9.06
N GLY A 154 -8.97 22.13 -8.15
CA GLY A 154 -8.11 20.99 -8.37
C GLY A 154 -6.61 21.29 -8.27
N LYS A 155 -6.23 22.48 -7.78
CA LYS A 155 -4.83 22.86 -7.59
C LYS A 155 -4.32 22.30 -6.26
N SER A 156 -3.09 21.76 -6.27
CA SER A 156 -2.40 21.33 -5.06
C SER A 156 -2.13 22.53 -4.13
N VAL A 157 -2.57 22.40 -2.88
CA VAL A 157 -2.38 23.40 -1.82
C VAL A 157 -1.53 22.87 -0.66
N LEU A 158 -1.38 21.56 -0.55
CA LEU A 158 -0.45 20.88 0.35
C LEU A 158 -0.02 19.57 -0.32
N GLU A 159 1.27 19.27 -0.27
CA GLU A 159 1.81 17.99 -0.74
C GLU A 159 2.84 17.50 0.27
N LYS A 160 2.71 16.23 0.67
CA LYS A 160 3.63 15.63 1.64
C LYS A 160 3.84 14.15 1.35
N ASP A 161 5.09 13.74 1.42
CA ASP A 161 5.49 12.33 1.33
C ASP A 161 5.55 11.70 2.73
N TYR A 162 5.11 10.45 2.80
CA TYR A 162 5.10 9.63 4.00
C TYR A 162 5.88 8.35 3.73
N ASP A 163 6.77 8.02 4.64
CA ASP A 163 7.58 6.83 4.63
C ASP A 163 7.29 6.02 5.89
N SER A 164 7.03 4.71 5.72
CA SER A 164 6.82 3.80 6.83
C SER A 164 8.13 3.39 7.51
N GLY A 165 9.26 3.55 6.83
CA GLY A 165 10.44 2.77 7.14
C GLY A 165 10.19 1.27 6.96
N VAL A 166 11.12 0.44 7.39
CA VAL A 166 10.92 -1.01 7.40
C VAL A 166 10.06 -1.39 8.60
N VAL A 167 8.85 -1.86 8.34
CA VAL A 167 7.91 -2.36 9.35
C VAL A 167 8.02 -3.88 9.40
N SER A 168 8.28 -4.43 10.59
CA SER A 168 8.38 -5.87 10.83
C SER A 168 7.10 -6.38 11.50
N GLY A 169 6.54 -7.45 10.97
CA GLY A 169 5.43 -8.17 11.60
C GLY A 169 5.91 -9.20 12.64
N SER A 170 4.95 -9.91 13.22
CA SER A 170 5.25 -11.00 14.15
C SER A 170 5.97 -12.15 13.46
N SER A 171 7.04 -12.64 14.07
CA SER A 171 7.76 -13.82 13.59
C SER A 171 6.90 -15.07 13.67
N TYR A 172 7.06 -15.99 12.72
CA TYR A 172 6.32 -17.24 12.66
C TYR A 172 7.19 -18.42 12.21
N MET A 173 6.78 -19.61 12.54
CA MET A 173 7.43 -20.84 12.06
C MET A 173 7.10 -21.04 10.56
N ILE A 174 7.99 -21.71 9.84
CA ILE A 174 7.95 -21.88 8.37
C ILE A 174 6.62 -22.48 7.84
N SER A 175 5.82 -23.10 8.69
CA SER A 175 4.51 -23.70 8.31
C SER A 175 3.36 -22.71 8.02
N GLY A 176 3.58 -21.41 8.19
CA GLY A 176 2.55 -20.39 7.91
C GLY A 176 2.53 -19.95 6.44
N SER A 177 1.49 -19.19 6.06
CA SER A 177 1.41 -18.53 4.74
C SER A 177 2.18 -17.21 4.74
N PRO A 178 3.40 -17.15 4.14
CA PRO A 178 4.21 -15.93 4.14
C PRO A 178 3.51 -14.76 3.45
N MET A 179 2.82 -15.04 2.34
CA MET A 179 2.18 -14.01 1.52
C MET A 179 0.98 -13.38 2.21
N GLU A 180 0.21 -14.16 2.98
CA GLU A 180 -0.90 -13.65 3.77
C GLU A 180 -0.42 -12.70 4.86
N ARG A 181 0.70 -13.00 5.52
CA ARG A 181 1.30 -12.13 6.53
C ARG A 181 1.85 -10.84 5.94
N ILE A 182 2.48 -10.89 4.77
CA ILE A 182 2.87 -9.67 4.04
C ILE A 182 1.62 -8.88 3.66
N ASN A 183 0.56 -9.53 3.19
CA ASN A 183 -0.68 -8.86 2.83
C ASN A 183 -1.30 -8.12 4.03
N HIS A 184 -1.41 -8.80 5.16
CA HIS A 184 -1.92 -8.20 6.40
C HIS A 184 -1.05 -7.00 6.83
N LEU A 185 0.27 -7.19 6.88
CA LEU A 185 1.22 -6.16 7.27
C LEU A 185 1.20 -4.95 6.32
N ALA A 186 1.03 -5.18 5.02
CA ALA A 186 0.89 -4.11 4.02
C ALA A 186 -0.36 -3.25 4.26
N HIS A 187 -1.51 -3.90 4.60
CA HIS A 187 -2.73 -3.17 4.93
C HIS A 187 -2.58 -2.35 6.22
N GLU A 188 -2.00 -2.91 7.26
CA GLU A 188 -1.74 -2.18 8.51
C GLU A 188 -0.80 -1.00 8.28
N THR A 189 0.28 -1.21 7.53
CA THR A 189 1.27 -0.16 7.22
C THR A 189 0.64 0.97 6.41
N MET A 190 -0.14 0.66 5.37
CA MET A 190 -0.86 1.66 4.59
C MET A 190 -1.87 2.43 5.45
N TYR A 191 -2.60 1.73 6.32
CA TYR A 191 -3.53 2.36 7.27
C TYR A 191 -2.81 3.35 8.20
N ASP A 192 -1.66 2.99 8.74
CA ASP A 192 -0.89 3.87 9.64
C ASP A 192 -0.34 5.10 8.90
N LEU A 193 0.10 4.96 7.64
CA LEU A 193 0.48 6.10 6.80
C LEU A 193 -0.72 7.02 6.53
N MET A 194 -1.89 6.46 6.20
CA MET A 194 -3.11 7.26 5.99
C MET A 194 -3.55 7.98 7.26
N ARG A 195 -3.38 7.37 8.44
CA ARG A 195 -3.66 8.02 9.73
C ARG A 195 -2.73 9.19 9.98
N ARG A 196 -1.44 9.06 9.68
CA ARG A 196 -0.47 10.17 9.76
C ARG A 196 -0.84 11.29 8.80
N ALA A 197 -1.23 10.95 7.58
CA ALA A 197 -1.69 11.92 6.59
C ALA A 197 -2.96 12.64 7.05
N ALA A 198 -3.92 11.92 7.64
CA ALA A 198 -5.14 12.51 8.18
C ALA A 198 -4.87 13.52 9.30
N ALA A 199 -3.90 13.25 10.19
CA ALA A 199 -3.50 14.21 11.22
C ALA A 199 -2.92 15.50 10.61
N ASP A 200 -2.08 15.40 9.58
CA ASP A 200 -1.53 16.59 8.90
C ASP A 200 -2.61 17.38 8.16
N VAL A 201 -3.57 16.70 7.53
CA VAL A 201 -4.73 17.34 6.88
C VAL A 201 -5.58 18.10 7.90
N HIS A 202 -5.80 17.52 9.08
CA HIS A 202 -6.49 18.19 10.18
C HIS A 202 -5.78 19.48 10.61
N VAL A 203 -4.45 19.41 10.83
CA VAL A 203 -3.63 20.60 11.17
C VAL A 203 -3.72 21.67 10.06
N TYR A 204 -3.65 21.26 8.79
CA TYR A 204 -3.80 22.16 7.66
C TYR A 204 -5.18 22.87 7.69
N GLN A 205 -6.27 22.14 7.94
CA GLN A 205 -7.62 22.73 8.01
C GLN A 205 -7.73 23.74 9.15
N GLN A 206 -7.19 23.43 10.33
CA GLN A 206 -7.17 24.36 11.46
C GLN A 206 -6.42 25.66 11.13
N SER A 207 -5.25 25.57 10.50
CA SER A 207 -4.45 26.74 10.12
C SER A 207 -5.20 27.68 9.17
N LYS A 208 -6.00 27.13 8.24
CA LYS A 208 -6.85 27.92 7.33
C LYS A 208 -7.97 28.63 8.07
N THR A 209 -8.59 27.98 9.05
CA THR A 209 -9.68 28.57 9.86
C THR A 209 -9.16 29.75 10.68
N VAL A 210 -7.98 29.61 11.29
CA VAL A 210 -7.34 30.70 12.06
C VAL A 210 -6.96 31.88 11.17
N ALA A 211 -6.39 31.60 9.97
CA ALA A 211 -6.02 32.67 9.02
C ALA A 211 -7.25 33.43 8.49
N ALA A 212 -8.39 32.78 8.33
CA ALA A 212 -9.63 33.41 7.91
C ALA A 212 -10.30 34.26 9.02
N ALA A 213 -10.01 33.96 10.28
CA ALA A 213 -10.56 34.69 11.44
C ALA A 213 -9.74 35.96 11.82
N ASN A 214 -8.52 36.10 11.31
CA ASN A 214 -7.61 37.23 11.57
C ASN A 214 -7.16 37.84 10.23
N PRO A 215 -8.04 38.59 9.50
CA PRO A 215 -7.70 39.18 8.21
C PRO A 215 -6.74 40.37 8.31
#